data_c52b4baaa5463b375911516a7db3220f
#
_entry.id   c52b4baaa5463b375911516a7db3220f
#
_cell.length_a   1.000
_cell.length_b   1.000
_cell.length_c   1.000
_cell.angle_alpha   90.00
_cell.angle_beta   90.00
_cell.angle_gamma   90.00
#
_symmetry.space_group_name_H-M   'P 1'
#
loop_
_entity.id
_entity.type
_entity.pdbx_description
1 polymer ?
#
loop_
_entity_poly.entity_id
_entity_poly.type
_entity_poly.pdbx_seq_one_letter_code
_entity_poly.pdbx_strand_id
1 'polypeptide(L)'
;MVKKSRIKITGLSRMIIYMLGHSPYEYGLVPDSQGFITFKELLWALQEEHGWSYVNQGTINELLMSDERHHFEANEKSIRAVSRYWELNLHLPTDHVPSLLYTPIRRKAHFTVTEKGLVSSDNKPFVLTANKTMAERIGKRKDQKSVIIEIMAGRAKNEGAKFYPFGDLFLAREILPQYIAGPPVPKDIVKQRESRTEKKKDAVTEFGAGTFTLDVSRDPDISRRKKGHKKKGWKEELRGKRRKG
;
A
#
# COMPACT_ATOMS: atom_id res chain seq x y z
N MET A 1 -7.81 -1.01 -38.09
CA MET A 1 -7.51 -1.26 -36.63
C MET A 1 -7.01 -0.03 -35.89
N VAL A 2 -6.18 0.81 -36.45
CA VAL A 2 -5.58 2.01 -35.81
C VAL A 2 -6.60 3.01 -35.20
N LYS A 3 -7.72 3.32 -35.89
CA LYS A 3 -8.75 4.24 -35.36
C LYS A 3 -9.43 3.77 -34.07
N LYS A 4 -9.68 2.47 -33.91
CA LYS A 4 -10.38 1.90 -32.73
C LYS A 4 -9.48 1.89 -31.48
N SER A 5 -8.17 1.68 -31.67
CA SER A 5 -7.18 1.78 -30.57
C SER A 5 -7.02 3.24 -30.12
N ARG A 6 -6.92 4.18 -31.05
CA ARG A 6 -6.81 5.62 -30.74
C ARG A 6 -7.98 6.15 -29.91
N ILE A 7 -9.22 5.78 -30.28
CA ILE A 7 -10.43 6.17 -29.52
C ILE A 7 -10.39 5.63 -28.10
N LYS A 8 -9.89 4.41 -27.91
CA LYS A 8 -9.74 3.81 -26.57
C LYS A 8 -8.69 4.54 -25.73
N ILE A 9 -7.55 4.91 -26.31
CA ILE A 9 -6.48 5.64 -25.62
C ILE A 9 -6.95 7.03 -25.21
N THR A 10 -7.62 7.78 -26.09
CA THR A 10 -8.17 9.10 -25.75
C THR A 10 -9.26 9.00 -24.67
N GLY A 11 -10.10 7.96 -24.70
CA GLY A 11 -11.07 7.70 -23.65
C GLY A 11 -10.41 7.41 -22.29
N LEU A 12 -9.36 6.58 -22.30
CA LEU A 12 -8.55 6.28 -21.11
C LEU A 12 -7.85 7.53 -20.57
N SER A 13 -7.28 8.35 -21.48
CA SER A 13 -6.66 9.62 -21.11
C SER A 13 -7.63 10.51 -20.32
N ARG A 14 -8.83 10.72 -20.86
CA ARG A 14 -9.87 11.52 -20.19
C ARG A 14 -10.24 10.97 -18.80
N MET A 15 -10.38 9.65 -18.69
CA MET A 15 -10.69 9.00 -17.40
C MET A 15 -9.56 9.22 -16.40
N ILE A 16 -8.31 9.03 -16.79
CA ILE A 16 -7.16 9.24 -15.92
C ILE A 16 -6.98 10.72 -15.56
N ILE A 17 -7.20 11.64 -16.50
CA ILE A 17 -7.19 13.07 -16.20
C ILE A 17 -8.25 13.41 -15.13
N TYR A 18 -9.45 12.85 -15.24
CA TYR A 18 -10.49 13.04 -14.24
C TYR A 18 -10.05 12.50 -12.87
N MET A 19 -9.57 11.25 -12.83
CA MET A 19 -9.13 10.58 -11.61
C MET A 19 -7.94 11.27 -10.93
N LEU A 20 -6.98 11.78 -11.68
CA LEU A 20 -5.77 12.35 -11.13
C LEU A 20 -5.80 13.88 -11.03
N GLY A 21 -6.53 14.51 -11.94
CA GLY A 21 -6.56 15.97 -12.06
C GLY A 21 -7.77 16.63 -11.39
N HIS A 22 -8.93 15.96 -11.38
CA HIS A 22 -10.16 16.57 -10.87
C HIS A 22 -10.59 16.01 -9.53
N SER A 23 -10.91 14.72 -9.46
CA SER A 23 -11.57 14.12 -8.29
C SER A 23 -10.93 12.80 -7.84
N PRO A 24 -9.66 12.77 -7.41
CA PRO A 24 -9.02 11.54 -6.95
C PRO A 24 -9.72 10.92 -5.74
N TYR A 25 -10.31 11.73 -4.90
CA TYR A 25 -11.04 11.28 -3.71
C TYR A 25 -12.28 10.43 -4.03
N GLU A 26 -12.96 10.65 -5.16
CA GLU A 26 -14.09 9.81 -5.62
C GLU A 26 -13.68 8.36 -5.88
N TYR A 27 -12.41 8.14 -6.16
CA TYR A 27 -11.81 6.82 -6.38
C TYR A 27 -11.01 6.31 -5.19
N GLY A 28 -11.07 7.00 -4.06
CA GLY A 28 -10.28 6.65 -2.88
C GLY A 28 -8.77 6.73 -3.12
N LEU A 29 -8.35 7.58 -4.03
CA LEU A 29 -6.94 7.84 -4.33
C LEU A 29 -6.48 9.06 -3.53
N VAL A 30 -5.33 8.93 -2.86
CA VAL A 30 -4.72 10.03 -2.12
C VAL A 30 -3.32 10.25 -2.67
N PRO A 31 -3.13 11.34 -3.41
CA PRO A 31 -1.83 11.70 -3.95
C PRO A 31 -0.82 12.03 -2.85
N ASP A 32 0.46 11.94 -3.18
CA ASP A 32 1.51 12.46 -2.32
C ASP A 32 1.57 14.01 -2.36
N SER A 33 2.52 14.59 -1.63
CA SER A 33 2.73 16.06 -1.58
C SER A 33 3.04 16.69 -2.94
N GLN A 34 3.50 15.91 -3.91
CA GLN A 34 3.78 16.36 -5.27
C GLN A 34 2.65 16.04 -6.25
N GLY A 35 1.60 15.37 -5.78
CA GLY A 35 0.44 14.97 -6.57
C GLY A 35 0.60 13.63 -7.29
N PHE A 36 1.63 12.85 -6.99
CA PHE A 36 1.82 11.52 -7.58
C PHE A 36 1.00 10.45 -6.89
N ILE A 37 0.51 9.50 -7.71
CA ILE A 37 -0.14 8.26 -7.29
C ILE A 37 0.61 7.09 -7.92
N THR A 38 0.78 5.99 -7.21
CA THR A 38 1.46 4.83 -7.77
C THR A 38 0.65 4.20 -8.91
N PHE A 39 1.34 3.67 -9.94
CA PHE A 39 0.66 2.96 -11.03
C PHE A 39 -0.23 1.83 -10.51
N LYS A 40 0.18 1.18 -9.46
CA LYS A 40 -0.57 0.10 -8.83
C LYS A 40 -1.90 0.58 -8.26
N GLU A 41 -1.92 1.69 -7.53
CA GLU A 41 -3.14 2.28 -6.97
C GLU A 41 -4.07 2.78 -8.08
N LEU A 42 -3.51 3.43 -9.09
CA LEU A 42 -4.28 3.89 -10.26
C LEU A 42 -4.92 2.71 -11.01
N LEU A 43 -4.15 1.66 -11.31
CA LEU A 43 -4.66 0.49 -12.03
C LEU A 43 -5.78 -0.19 -11.25
N TRP A 44 -5.64 -0.36 -9.95
CA TRP A 44 -6.70 -0.96 -9.14
C TRP A 44 -7.96 -0.10 -9.13
N ALA A 45 -7.82 1.22 -9.02
CA ALA A 45 -8.96 2.12 -9.08
C ALA A 45 -9.65 2.10 -10.45
N LEU A 46 -8.89 2.08 -11.54
CA LEU A 46 -9.41 1.98 -12.92
C LEU A 46 -10.14 0.65 -13.16
N GLN A 47 -9.57 -0.46 -12.72
CA GLN A 47 -10.15 -1.80 -12.96
C GLN A 47 -11.47 -2.03 -12.20
N GLU A 48 -11.74 -1.27 -11.16
CA GLU A 48 -13.03 -1.27 -10.46
C GLU A 48 -14.13 -0.52 -11.21
N GLU A 49 -13.76 0.39 -12.12
CA GLU A 49 -14.71 1.19 -12.86
C GLU A 49 -15.27 0.44 -14.09
N HIS A 50 -16.55 0.63 -14.32
CA HIS A 50 -17.24 -0.02 -15.43
C HIS A 50 -16.59 0.33 -16.78
N GLY A 51 -16.26 -0.70 -17.55
CA GLY A 51 -15.65 -0.55 -18.87
C GLY A 51 -14.12 -0.42 -18.86
N TRP A 52 -13.44 -0.36 -17.68
CA TRP A 52 -11.98 -0.19 -17.60
C TRP A 52 -11.25 -1.39 -16.99
N SER A 53 -11.94 -2.48 -16.73
CA SER A 53 -11.35 -3.70 -16.13
C SER A 53 -10.21 -4.33 -16.96
N TYR A 54 -10.13 -4.03 -18.26
CA TYR A 54 -9.06 -4.54 -19.15
C TYR A 54 -7.74 -3.75 -19.04
N VAL A 55 -7.75 -2.58 -18.40
CA VAL A 55 -6.57 -1.72 -18.33
C VAL A 55 -5.48 -2.38 -17.49
N ASN A 56 -4.28 -2.37 -18.03
CA ASN A 56 -3.08 -2.90 -17.37
C ASN A 56 -1.89 -1.95 -17.57
N GLN A 57 -0.73 -2.29 -17.02
CA GLN A 57 0.47 -1.47 -17.14
C GLN A 57 0.88 -1.21 -18.59
N GLY A 58 0.71 -2.21 -19.48
CA GLY A 58 0.99 -2.05 -20.91
C GLY A 58 0.11 -0.98 -21.56
N THR A 59 -1.18 -0.94 -21.21
CA THR A 59 -2.12 0.07 -21.69
C THR A 59 -1.75 1.49 -21.20
N ILE A 60 -1.30 1.60 -19.94
CA ILE A 60 -0.79 2.89 -19.42
C ILE A 60 0.49 3.30 -20.15
N ASN A 61 1.39 2.38 -20.43
CA ASN A 61 2.61 2.67 -21.18
C ASN A 61 2.29 3.10 -22.63
N GLU A 62 1.30 2.47 -23.27
CA GLU A 62 0.81 2.89 -24.61
C GLU A 62 0.26 4.32 -24.57
N LEU A 63 -0.51 4.67 -23.53
CA LEU A 63 -0.98 6.03 -23.29
C LEU A 63 0.19 7.01 -23.17
N LEU A 64 1.20 6.69 -22.37
CA LEU A 64 2.38 7.54 -22.14
C LEU A 64 3.30 7.66 -23.38
N MET A 65 3.14 6.79 -24.38
CA MET A 65 3.83 6.87 -25.67
C MET A 65 2.99 7.55 -26.76
N SER A 66 1.72 7.86 -26.48
CA SER A 66 0.80 8.51 -27.42
C SER A 66 0.88 10.04 -27.34
N ASP A 67 0.12 10.70 -28.21
CA ASP A 67 -0.03 12.15 -28.22
C ASP A 67 -0.64 12.70 -26.89
N GLU A 68 -1.34 11.85 -26.15
CA GLU A 68 -1.96 12.18 -24.86
C GLU A 68 -0.96 12.34 -23.70
N ARG A 69 0.31 12.00 -23.91
CA ARG A 69 1.37 12.05 -22.90
C ARG A 69 1.51 13.41 -22.23
N HIS A 70 1.28 14.49 -22.96
CA HIS A 70 1.46 15.85 -22.45
C HIS A 70 0.55 16.22 -21.26
N HIS A 71 -0.50 15.42 -21.01
CA HIS A 71 -1.37 15.58 -19.84
C HIS A 71 -0.80 14.97 -18.58
N PHE A 72 0.27 14.18 -18.66
CA PHE A 72 0.78 13.36 -17.56
C PHE A 72 2.27 13.55 -17.33
N GLU A 73 2.67 13.49 -16.10
CA GLU A 73 4.06 13.29 -15.68
C GLU A 73 4.16 11.94 -14.99
N ALA A 74 5.14 11.13 -15.39
CA ALA A 74 5.34 9.80 -14.86
C ALA A 74 6.81 9.57 -14.53
N ASN A 75 7.05 8.84 -13.43
CA ASN A 75 8.33 8.28 -13.08
C ASN A 75 8.25 6.74 -13.12
N GLU A 76 9.27 6.02 -12.65
CA GLU A 76 9.31 4.56 -12.69
C GLU A 76 8.13 3.88 -11.96
N LYS A 77 7.56 4.52 -10.93
CA LYS A 77 6.59 3.89 -10.01
C LYS A 77 5.27 4.61 -9.92
N SER A 78 5.20 5.85 -10.35
CA SER A 78 4.04 6.70 -10.13
C SER A 78 3.77 7.66 -11.29
N ILE A 79 2.56 8.18 -11.30
CA ILE A 79 2.03 9.08 -12.33
C ILE A 79 1.21 10.19 -11.66
N ARG A 80 1.21 11.37 -12.27
CA ARG A 80 0.32 12.48 -11.91
C ARG A 80 -0.23 13.17 -13.15
N ALA A 81 -1.36 13.85 -13.01
CA ALA A 81 -1.82 14.80 -14.01
C ALA A 81 -1.00 16.11 -13.91
N VAL A 82 -0.69 16.70 -15.06
CA VAL A 82 -0.03 18.01 -15.14
C VAL A 82 -0.95 19.09 -14.56
N SER A 83 -2.21 19.12 -15.02
CA SER A 83 -3.22 20.03 -14.51
C SER A 83 -4.00 19.38 -13.38
N ARG A 84 -4.07 20.06 -12.23
CA ARG A 84 -4.78 19.60 -11.04
C ARG A 84 -5.67 20.68 -10.49
N TYR A 85 -6.91 20.31 -10.15
CA TYR A 85 -7.97 21.21 -9.68
C TYR A 85 -8.39 20.93 -8.23
N TRP A 86 -7.67 20.04 -7.55
CA TRP A 86 -7.83 19.70 -6.15
C TRP A 86 -6.62 20.16 -5.34
N GLU A 87 -6.83 20.39 -4.07
CA GLU A 87 -5.78 20.72 -3.11
C GLU A 87 -5.80 19.71 -1.96
N LEU A 88 -4.61 19.25 -1.57
CA LEU A 88 -4.40 18.41 -0.41
C LEU A 88 -3.59 19.18 0.64
N ASN A 89 -4.28 19.68 1.66
CA ASN A 89 -3.65 20.44 2.73
C ASN A 89 -3.65 19.64 4.04
N LEU A 90 -2.48 19.10 4.41
CA LEU A 90 -2.28 18.34 5.65
C LEU A 90 -1.83 19.25 6.84
N HIS A 91 -1.93 20.56 6.70
CA HIS A 91 -1.58 21.51 7.75
C HIS A 91 -2.83 22.15 8.37
N LEU A 92 -3.93 22.19 7.64
CA LEU A 92 -5.17 22.80 8.09
C LEU A 92 -6.23 21.73 8.42
N PRO A 93 -6.39 21.36 9.70
CA PRO A 93 -7.43 20.42 10.10
C PRO A 93 -8.82 21.04 9.94
N THR A 94 -9.83 20.20 9.70
CA THR A 94 -11.22 20.64 9.59
C THR A 94 -11.99 20.45 10.89
N ASP A 95 -12.91 21.39 11.12
CA ASP A 95 -13.89 21.29 12.20
C ASP A 95 -15.16 20.53 11.79
N HIS A 96 -15.40 20.37 10.52
CA HIS A 96 -16.55 19.66 9.99
C HIS A 96 -16.19 18.19 9.72
N VAL A 97 -16.36 17.35 10.76
CA VAL A 97 -16.09 15.92 10.69
C VAL A 97 -17.35 15.15 11.00
N PRO A 98 -17.76 14.18 10.18
CA PRO A 98 -18.86 13.27 10.49
C PRO A 98 -18.62 12.56 11.83
N SER A 99 -19.71 12.25 12.55
CA SER A 99 -19.61 11.57 13.85
C SER A 99 -18.94 10.19 13.75
N LEU A 100 -19.15 9.50 12.62
CA LEU A 100 -18.61 8.17 12.33
C LEU A 100 -17.87 8.17 11.00
N LEU A 101 -16.66 7.62 10.99
CA LEU A 101 -15.87 7.39 9.80
C LEU A 101 -15.41 5.93 9.74
N TYR A 102 -15.15 5.45 8.53
CA TYR A 102 -14.68 4.09 8.25
C TYR A 102 -13.26 4.13 7.68
N THR A 103 -12.41 3.20 8.09
CA THR A 103 -11.10 3.00 7.46
C THR A 103 -10.80 1.51 7.33
N PRO A 104 -10.24 1.11 6.18
CA PRO A 104 -9.81 -0.26 5.99
C PRO A 104 -8.41 -0.47 6.55
N ILE A 105 -8.24 -1.55 7.28
CA ILE A 105 -6.94 -2.01 7.75
C ILE A 105 -6.63 -3.41 7.19
N ARG A 106 -5.35 -3.72 7.06
CA ARG A 106 -4.93 -5.08 6.72
C ARG A 106 -5.27 -6.03 7.86
N ARG A 107 -5.71 -7.24 7.55
CA ARG A 107 -6.02 -8.26 8.55
C ARG A 107 -4.89 -8.45 9.57
N LYS A 108 -3.64 -8.43 9.14
CA LYS A 108 -2.46 -8.56 10.02
C LYS A 108 -2.29 -7.41 11.02
N ALA A 109 -2.78 -6.23 10.68
CA ALA A 109 -2.69 -5.03 11.53
C ALA A 109 -3.82 -4.95 12.56
N HIS A 110 -4.89 -5.76 12.41
CA HIS A 110 -6.12 -5.66 13.20
C HIS A 110 -5.84 -5.66 14.71
N PHE A 111 -5.12 -6.65 15.20
CA PHE A 111 -4.74 -6.75 16.62
C PHE A 111 -3.99 -5.49 17.11
N THR A 112 -3.00 -5.04 16.33
CA THR A 112 -2.18 -3.86 16.72
C THR A 112 -3.01 -2.58 16.76
N VAL A 113 -3.92 -2.43 15.79
CA VAL A 113 -4.80 -1.26 15.73
C VAL A 113 -5.80 -1.25 16.88
N THR A 114 -6.32 -2.41 17.26
CA THR A 114 -7.22 -2.52 18.42
C THR A 114 -6.52 -2.18 19.73
N GLU A 115 -5.24 -2.55 19.88
CA GLU A 115 -4.49 -2.26 21.11
C GLU A 115 -3.89 -0.85 21.15
N LYS A 116 -3.30 -0.41 20.04
CA LYS A 116 -2.46 0.81 20.01
C LYS A 116 -3.10 1.97 19.26
N GLY A 117 -4.23 1.74 18.64
CA GLY A 117 -4.83 2.72 17.73
C GLY A 117 -4.19 2.72 16.35
N LEU A 118 -4.55 3.71 15.56
CA LEU A 118 -3.95 4.00 14.26
C LEU A 118 -2.81 5.00 14.47
N VAL A 119 -1.59 4.57 14.19
CA VAL A 119 -0.41 5.43 14.24
C VAL A 119 0.34 5.30 12.92
N SER A 120 0.53 6.41 12.24
CA SER A 120 1.27 6.44 10.96
C SER A 120 2.77 6.28 11.19
N SER A 121 3.39 5.27 10.59
CA SER A 121 4.85 5.05 10.68
C SER A 121 5.63 5.84 9.63
N ASP A 122 5.03 6.12 8.46
CA ASP A 122 5.73 6.65 7.28
C ASP A 122 5.25 8.06 6.90
N ASN A 123 4.72 8.81 7.84
CA ASN A 123 4.12 10.12 7.61
C ASN A 123 2.95 10.12 6.57
N LYS A 124 2.50 8.93 6.15
CA LYS A 124 1.35 8.75 5.26
C LYS A 124 0.07 8.72 6.10
N PRO A 125 -0.86 9.65 5.88
CA PRO A 125 -2.09 9.65 6.64
C PRO A 125 -2.95 8.42 6.33
N PHE A 126 -3.77 8.02 7.29
CA PHE A 126 -4.84 7.05 7.08
C PHE A 126 -5.97 7.70 6.31
N VAL A 127 -6.54 6.93 5.40
CA VAL A 127 -7.71 7.36 4.61
C VAL A 127 -8.97 6.91 5.33
N LEU A 128 -9.84 7.85 5.59
CA LEU A 128 -11.09 7.71 6.30
C LEU A 128 -12.22 8.20 5.39
N THR A 129 -13.38 7.59 5.47
CA THR A 129 -14.54 8.01 4.69
C THR A 129 -15.83 7.78 5.48
N ALA A 130 -16.84 8.59 5.25
CA ALA A 130 -18.17 8.36 5.79
C ALA A 130 -18.91 7.23 5.06
N ASN A 131 -18.44 6.86 3.86
CA ASN A 131 -19.05 5.83 3.04
C ASN A 131 -18.36 4.47 3.26
N LYS A 132 -19.07 3.53 3.91
CA LYS A 132 -18.55 2.18 4.19
C LYS A 132 -18.19 1.41 2.93
N THR A 133 -18.95 1.54 1.85
CA THR A 133 -18.65 0.85 0.58
C THR A 133 -17.36 1.36 -0.04
N MET A 134 -17.07 2.65 0.06
CA MET A 134 -15.78 3.22 -0.35
C MET A 134 -14.63 2.67 0.51
N ALA A 135 -14.81 2.57 1.82
CA ALA A 135 -13.80 1.96 2.68
C ALA A 135 -13.52 0.49 2.30
N GLU A 136 -14.56 -0.28 1.96
CA GLU A 136 -14.41 -1.66 1.48
C GLU A 136 -13.64 -1.73 0.14
N ARG A 137 -13.94 -0.85 -0.82
CA ARG A 137 -13.21 -0.73 -2.09
C ARG A 137 -11.72 -0.48 -1.85
N ILE A 138 -11.39 0.55 -1.07
CA ILE A 138 -10.01 0.89 -0.71
C ILE A 138 -9.33 -0.29 0.02
N GLY A 139 -10.05 -0.98 0.88
CA GLY A 139 -9.55 -2.13 1.63
C GLY A 139 -9.17 -3.31 0.74
N LYS A 140 -10.05 -3.70 -0.16
CA LYS A 140 -9.84 -4.81 -1.11
C LYS A 140 -8.60 -4.61 -1.99
N ARG A 141 -8.26 -3.36 -2.34
CA ARG A 141 -7.03 -3.04 -3.09
C ARG A 141 -5.77 -3.36 -2.30
N LYS A 142 -5.80 -3.23 -0.98
CA LYS A 142 -4.63 -3.43 -0.10
C LYS A 142 -4.54 -4.86 0.45
N ASP A 143 -5.68 -5.47 0.75
CA ASP A 143 -5.80 -6.82 1.30
C ASP A 143 -7.21 -7.36 1.01
N GLN A 144 -7.31 -8.49 0.31
CA GLN A 144 -8.60 -9.11 0.01
C GLN A 144 -9.42 -9.46 1.27
N LYS A 145 -8.74 -9.68 2.39
CA LYS A 145 -9.32 -9.92 3.71
C LYS A 145 -9.15 -8.72 4.64
N SER A 146 -9.24 -7.51 4.07
CA SER A 146 -9.19 -6.29 4.86
C SER A 146 -10.32 -6.25 5.88
N VAL A 147 -10.04 -5.62 7.01
CA VAL A 147 -11.03 -5.39 8.07
C VAL A 147 -11.41 -3.91 8.04
N ILE A 148 -12.71 -3.64 8.03
CA ILE A 148 -13.22 -2.28 8.13
C ILE A 148 -13.41 -1.99 9.61
N ILE A 149 -12.79 -0.92 10.07
CA ILE A 149 -12.96 -0.38 11.42
C ILE A 149 -13.75 0.92 11.37
N GLU A 150 -14.50 1.15 12.41
CA GLU A 150 -15.31 2.33 12.63
C GLU A 150 -14.59 3.26 13.59
N ILE A 151 -14.57 4.53 13.30
CA ILE A 151 -13.91 5.55 14.10
C ILE A 151 -14.98 6.54 14.58
N MET A 152 -15.09 6.69 15.89
CA MET A 152 -15.92 7.69 16.53
C MET A 152 -15.28 9.07 16.38
N ALA A 153 -15.30 9.59 15.14
CA ALA A 153 -14.53 10.75 14.74
C ALA A 153 -14.97 12.03 15.46
N GLY A 154 -16.26 12.16 15.73
CA GLY A 154 -16.78 13.30 16.51
C GLY A 154 -16.20 13.35 17.93
N ARG A 155 -16.09 12.19 18.61
CA ARG A 155 -15.46 12.10 19.95
C ARG A 155 -13.97 12.34 19.86
N ALA A 156 -13.28 11.66 18.92
CA ALA A 156 -11.85 11.79 18.73
C ALA A 156 -11.44 13.24 18.48
N LYS A 157 -12.21 13.98 17.65
CA LYS A 157 -12.01 15.40 17.39
C LYS A 157 -12.10 16.24 18.67
N ASN A 158 -13.15 16.04 19.47
CA ASN A 158 -13.35 16.79 20.71
C ASN A 158 -12.19 16.59 21.72
N GLU A 159 -11.49 15.48 21.62
CA GLU A 159 -10.31 15.16 22.44
C GLU A 159 -8.98 15.44 21.73
N GLY A 160 -9.02 16.20 20.63
CA GLY A 160 -7.83 16.77 19.99
C GLY A 160 -7.28 16.01 18.77
N ALA A 161 -7.94 14.94 18.31
CA ALA A 161 -7.56 14.28 17.06
C ALA A 161 -7.78 15.22 15.86
N LYS A 162 -6.80 15.26 14.96
CA LYS A 162 -6.81 16.15 13.79
C LYS A 162 -7.23 15.38 12.55
N PHE A 163 -8.23 15.92 11.86
CA PHE A 163 -8.74 15.40 10.60
C PHE A 163 -8.54 16.42 9.49
N TYR A 164 -8.04 15.97 8.35
CA TYR A 164 -7.74 16.82 7.20
C TYR A 164 -8.69 16.43 6.06
N PRO A 165 -9.45 17.38 5.51
CA PRO A 165 -10.41 17.09 4.45
C PRO A 165 -9.67 16.90 3.11
N PHE A 166 -10.18 15.98 2.30
CA PHE A 166 -9.76 15.79 0.93
C PHE A 166 -10.96 15.32 0.09
N GLY A 167 -11.74 16.25 -0.42
CA GLY A 167 -13.04 15.98 -1.01
C GLY A 167 -13.96 15.26 -0.01
N ASP A 168 -14.47 14.09 -0.39
CA ASP A 168 -15.33 13.25 0.45
C ASP A 168 -14.52 12.33 1.40
N LEU A 169 -13.20 12.41 1.36
CA LEU A 169 -12.31 11.67 2.23
C LEU A 169 -11.83 12.56 3.39
N PHE A 170 -11.49 11.91 4.48
CA PHE A 170 -10.79 12.50 5.60
C PHE A 170 -9.46 11.79 5.80
N LEU A 171 -8.45 12.54 6.19
CA LEU A 171 -7.13 12.01 6.46
C LEU A 171 -6.78 12.26 7.92
N ALA A 172 -6.18 11.27 8.58
CA ALA A 172 -5.68 11.40 9.94
C ALA A 172 -4.32 10.73 10.08
N ARG A 173 -3.46 11.24 10.95
CA ARG A 173 -2.14 10.66 11.23
C ARG A 173 -2.15 9.74 12.43
N GLU A 174 -3.00 10.04 13.39
CA GLU A 174 -3.11 9.30 14.64
C GLU A 174 -4.56 9.27 15.12
N ILE A 175 -5.02 8.09 15.57
CA ILE A 175 -6.30 7.89 16.23
C ILE A 175 -6.08 6.94 17.39
N LEU A 176 -6.43 7.35 18.59
CA LEU A 176 -6.31 6.54 19.79
C LEU A 176 -7.28 5.34 19.78
N PRO A 177 -6.92 4.22 20.41
CA PRO A 177 -7.72 2.99 20.36
C PRO A 177 -9.11 3.13 20.97
N GLN A 178 -9.31 4.03 21.92
CA GLN A 178 -10.61 4.28 22.56
C GLN A 178 -11.70 4.83 21.62
N TYR A 179 -11.29 5.39 20.47
CA TYR A 179 -12.23 5.88 19.43
C TYR A 179 -12.44 4.89 18.30
N ILE A 180 -11.85 3.70 18.40
CA ILE A 180 -11.90 2.69 17.37
C ILE A 180 -12.87 1.60 17.79
N ALA A 181 -13.83 1.29 16.93
CA ALA A 181 -14.69 0.13 17.04
C ALA A 181 -14.54 -0.77 15.81
N GLY A 182 -14.75 -2.06 15.98
CA GLY A 182 -14.63 -3.00 14.88
C GLY A 182 -15.00 -4.42 15.28
N PRO A 183 -14.95 -5.37 14.34
CA PRO A 183 -15.19 -6.76 14.65
C PRO A 183 -14.13 -7.29 15.62
N PRO A 184 -14.43 -8.35 16.38
CA PRO A 184 -13.46 -8.96 17.28
C PRO A 184 -12.26 -9.50 16.51
N VAL A 185 -11.07 -9.39 17.11
CA VAL A 185 -9.84 -9.92 16.49
C VAL A 185 -9.93 -11.44 16.36
N PRO A 186 -9.72 -12.02 15.17
CA PRO A 186 -9.73 -13.46 14.97
C PRO A 186 -8.69 -14.18 15.83
N LYS A 187 -9.09 -15.28 16.47
CA LYS A 187 -8.24 -16.06 17.40
C LYS A 187 -6.95 -16.58 16.75
N ASP A 188 -6.97 -16.84 15.44
CA ASP A 188 -5.78 -17.25 14.69
C ASP A 188 -4.69 -16.19 14.66
N ILE A 189 -5.06 -14.91 14.59
CA ILE A 189 -4.11 -13.79 14.60
C ILE A 189 -3.50 -13.63 16.00
N VAL A 190 -4.31 -13.78 17.04
CA VAL A 190 -3.84 -13.73 18.45
C VAL A 190 -2.81 -14.83 18.69
N LYS A 191 -3.12 -16.10 18.37
CA LYS A 191 -2.22 -17.24 18.49
C LYS A 191 -0.91 -17.09 17.71
N GLN A 192 -0.96 -16.61 16.47
CA GLN A 192 0.24 -16.37 15.66
C GLN A 192 1.16 -15.31 16.28
N ARG A 193 0.61 -14.37 17.01
CA ARG A 193 1.39 -13.33 17.65
C ARG A 193 2.02 -13.79 18.94
N GLU A 194 1.28 -14.53 19.75
CA GLU A 194 1.77 -15.16 20.98
C GLU A 194 2.97 -16.06 20.68
N SER A 195 2.85 -16.97 19.71
CA SER A 195 3.95 -17.84 19.27
C SER A 195 5.16 -17.08 18.70
N ARG A 196 4.96 -15.90 18.12
CA ARG A 196 6.05 -15.04 17.65
C ARG A 196 6.76 -14.29 18.76
N THR A 197 6.00 -13.95 19.81
CA THR A 197 6.54 -13.23 20.98
C THR A 197 7.33 -14.20 21.87
N GLU A 198 6.87 -15.45 22.00
CA GLU A 198 7.59 -16.52 22.68
C GLU A 198 8.91 -16.81 21.97
N LYS A 199 8.91 -17.07 20.66
CA LYS A 199 10.14 -17.29 19.87
C LYS A 199 11.14 -16.12 19.92
N LYS A 200 10.66 -14.89 20.11
CA LYS A 200 11.53 -13.73 20.30
C LYS A 200 12.10 -13.65 21.71
N LYS A 201 11.32 -14.05 22.72
CA LYS A 201 11.82 -14.13 24.11
C LYS A 201 12.87 -15.20 24.24
N ASP A 202 12.65 -16.39 23.68
CA ASP A 202 13.61 -17.48 23.70
C ASP A 202 14.93 -17.11 22.98
N ALA A 203 14.84 -16.44 21.84
CA ALA A 203 16.00 -15.96 21.10
C ALA A 203 16.77 -14.84 21.82
N VAL A 204 16.12 -14.05 22.66
CA VAL A 204 16.77 -12.99 23.47
C VAL A 204 17.39 -13.56 24.75
N THR A 205 16.84 -14.65 25.31
CA THR A 205 17.41 -15.33 26.47
C THR A 205 18.64 -16.17 26.13
N GLU A 206 18.78 -16.64 24.89
CA GLU A 206 20.00 -17.34 24.42
C GLU A 206 21.20 -16.40 24.18
N PHE A 207 20.95 -15.11 23.96
CA PHE A 207 22.01 -14.11 23.80
C PHE A 207 21.99 -13.14 24.97
N GLY A 208 22.71 -13.52 26.04
CA GLY A 208 23.01 -12.60 27.15
C GLY A 208 23.64 -11.31 26.59
N ALA A 209 23.10 -10.18 27.00
CA ALA A 209 23.59 -8.87 26.59
C ALA A 209 25.10 -8.75 26.94
N GLY A 210 25.95 -8.70 25.93
CA GLY A 210 27.34 -8.29 26.09
C GLY A 210 28.43 -9.32 25.79
N THR A 211 28.14 -10.56 25.42
CA THR A 211 29.17 -11.53 25.01
C THR A 211 29.00 -11.88 23.55
N PHE A 212 29.84 -11.29 22.71
CA PHE A 212 30.09 -11.78 21.35
C PHE A 212 30.90 -13.08 21.49
N THR A 213 30.23 -14.18 21.76
CA THR A 213 30.83 -15.51 21.66
C THR A 213 30.83 -15.88 20.18
N LEU A 214 32.00 -15.81 19.56
CA LEU A 214 32.27 -16.47 18.29
C LEU A 214 31.98 -17.95 18.49
N ASP A 215 30.82 -18.41 18.07
CA ASP A 215 30.51 -19.83 18.02
C ASP A 215 31.34 -20.45 16.90
N VAL A 216 32.47 -21.00 17.25
CA VAL A 216 33.42 -21.64 16.34
C VAL A 216 32.76 -22.77 15.56
N SER A 217 31.68 -23.35 16.05
CA SER A 217 30.90 -24.39 15.36
C SER A 217 30.03 -23.83 14.23
N ARG A 218 29.73 -22.52 14.24
CA ARG A 218 29.00 -21.79 13.20
C ARG A 218 29.89 -21.07 12.20
N ASP A 219 31.20 -21.08 12.42
CA ASP A 219 32.10 -20.48 11.45
C ASP A 219 32.14 -21.39 10.22
N PRO A 220 31.65 -20.95 9.03
CA PRO A 220 31.73 -21.76 7.86
C PRO A 220 33.22 -21.95 7.57
N ASP A 221 33.66 -23.20 7.64
CA ASP A 221 35.03 -23.73 7.46
C ASP A 221 35.87 -22.78 6.62
N ILE A 222 36.90 -22.16 7.27
CA ILE A 222 37.82 -21.19 6.64
C ILE A 222 38.46 -21.76 5.38
N SER A 223 38.58 -23.10 5.29
CA SER A 223 39.05 -23.81 4.10
C SER A 223 38.13 -23.67 2.90
N ARG A 224 36.80 -23.46 3.12
CA ARG A 224 35.81 -23.20 2.06
C ARG A 224 35.91 -21.81 1.46
N ARG A 225 36.43 -20.83 2.17
CA ARG A 225 36.66 -19.48 1.63
C ARG A 225 37.81 -19.44 0.62
N LYS A 226 38.76 -20.37 0.66
CA LYS A 226 39.90 -20.42 -0.26
C LYS A 226 39.66 -21.20 -1.56
N LYS A 227 38.59 -21.97 -1.69
CA LYS A 227 38.24 -22.67 -2.95
C LYS A 227 36.78 -22.47 -3.26
N GLY A 228 36.47 -21.37 -3.93
CA GLY A 228 35.22 -21.20 -4.64
C GLY A 228 35.07 -22.24 -5.74
N HIS A 229 34.80 -23.49 -5.41
CA HIS A 229 34.30 -24.45 -6.38
C HIS A 229 32.86 -24.05 -6.72
N LYS A 230 32.73 -23.21 -7.76
CA LYS A 230 31.46 -23.07 -8.47
C LYS A 230 31.04 -24.48 -8.87
N LYS A 231 29.95 -25.00 -8.25
CA LYS A 231 29.27 -26.18 -8.78
C LYS A 231 28.95 -25.88 -10.23
N LYS A 232 29.50 -26.70 -11.16
CA LYS A 232 29.22 -26.59 -12.60
C LYS A 232 27.72 -26.53 -12.76
N GLY A 233 27.22 -25.45 -13.33
CA GLY A 233 25.81 -25.33 -13.58
C GLY A 233 25.33 -26.42 -14.54
N TRP A 234 24.13 -26.92 -14.40
CA TRP A 234 23.54 -27.96 -15.24
C TRP A 234 23.73 -27.76 -16.76
N LYS A 235 23.92 -26.51 -17.22
CA LYS A 235 24.25 -26.17 -18.61
C LYS A 235 25.67 -26.61 -19.02
N GLU A 236 26.64 -26.66 -18.09
CA GLU A 236 28.01 -27.13 -18.36
C GLU A 236 28.08 -28.66 -18.35
N GLU A 237 27.25 -29.33 -17.54
CA GLU A 237 27.11 -30.79 -17.57
C GLU A 237 26.56 -31.29 -18.91
N LEU A 238 25.53 -30.59 -19.45
CA LEU A 238 24.97 -30.91 -20.77
C LEU A 238 25.96 -30.69 -21.92
N ARG A 239 26.84 -29.67 -21.84
CA ARG A 239 27.91 -29.46 -22.83
C ARG A 239 28.98 -30.53 -22.75
N GLY A 240 29.28 -31.05 -21.56
CA GLY A 240 30.24 -32.15 -21.36
C GLY A 240 29.72 -33.48 -21.95
N LYS A 241 28.44 -33.76 -21.93
CA LYS A 241 27.83 -34.98 -22.52
C LYS A 241 27.78 -34.93 -24.06
N ARG A 242 27.62 -33.74 -24.67
CA ARG A 242 27.61 -33.59 -26.14
C ARG A 242 29.01 -33.69 -26.81
N ARG A 243 30.12 -33.64 -26.04
CA ARG A 243 31.47 -33.78 -26.55
C ARG A 243 32.04 -35.18 -26.45
N LYS A 244 31.27 -36.14 -25.89
CA LYS A 244 31.69 -37.54 -25.71
C LYS A 244 30.83 -38.54 -26.48
N GLY A 245 30.00 -38.06 -27.42
CA GLY A 245 29.25 -38.88 -28.36
C GLY A 245 29.62 -38.60 -29.80
#